data_1a4d5e0adc617d32d0581efb665bb999
#
_entry.id   1a4d5e0adc617d32d0581efb665bb999
#
_cell.length_a   1.000
_cell.length_b   1.000
_cell.length_c   1.000
_cell.angle_alpha   90.00
_cell.angle_beta   90.00
_cell.angle_gamma   90.00
#
_symmetry.space_group_name_H-M   'P 1'
#
loop_
_entity.id
_entity.type
_entity.pdbx_description
1 polymer ?
#
loop_
_entity_poly.entity_id
_entity_poly.type
_entity_poly.pdbx_seq_one_letter_code
_entity_poly.pdbx_strand_id
1 'polypeptide(L)'
;MLALMALALAGAWWGWRRRRNSYSDWAQHFSFWDGQEELTRRFDCLYVGTSEAGLPLQRVAVGPLSYRAKAELGLHPTGLVLRARGSKAIVLPAAGLRAGRATWTIDRTVEPDGLLMVQWILGPHVVESYFRLVDTDLGQMVDAINALSKERQA
;
A
#
# COMPACT_ATOMS: atom_id res chain seq x y z
N MET A 1 20.37 30.90 -24.25
CA MET A 1 19.76 30.77 -22.91
C MET A 1 18.35 30.14 -22.95
N LEU A 2 17.42 30.69 -23.74
CA LEU A 2 16.04 30.17 -23.86
C LEU A 2 15.98 28.69 -24.36
N ALA A 3 16.81 28.31 -25.31
CA ALA A 3 16.86 26.96 -25.86
C ALA A 3 17.29 25.89 -24.81
N LEU A 4 18.28 26.25 -23.96
CA LEU A 4 18.75 25.39 -22.88
C LEU A 4 17.67 25.17 -21.79
N MET A 5 16.93 26.24 -21.47
CA MET A 5 15.83 26.19 -20.51
C MET A 5 14.66 25.35 -21.04
N ALA A 6 14.32 25.47 -22.32
CA ALA A 6 13.30 24.65 -22.98
C ALA A 6 13.67 23.15 -23.00
N LEU A 7 14.94 22.85 -23.27
CA LEU A 7 15.45 21.46 -23.23
C LEU A 7 15.41 20.86 -21.81
N ALA A 8 15.77 21.65 -20.80
CA ALA A 8 15.71 21.22 -19.40
C ALA A 8 14.26 20.96 -18.96
N LEU A 9 13.32 21.83 -19.31
CA LEU A 9 11.89 21.66 -19.01
C LEU A 9 11.29 20.46 -19.77
N ALA A 10 11.65 20.27 -21.04
CA ALA A 10 11.22 19.12 -21.83
C ALA A 10 11.75 17.80 -21.25
N GLY A 11 13.02 17.78 -20.83
CA GLY A 11 13.63 16.62 -20.17
C GLY A 11 12.99 16.30 -18.81
N ALA A 12 12.73 17.32 -18.00
CA ALA A 12 12.03 17.17 -16.72
C ALA A 12 10.60 16.66 -16.92
N TRP A 13 9.87 17.23 -17.89
CA TRP A 13 8.51 16.80 -18.21
C TRP A 13 8.46 15.37 -18.74
N TRP A 14 9.42 15.00 -19.62
CA TRP A 14 9.52 13.65 -20.17
C TRP A 14 9.91 12.62 -19.09
N GLY A 15 10.85 12.95 -18.21
CA GLY A 15 11.22 12.13 -17.06
C GLY A 15 10.04 11.92 -16.09
N TRP A 16 9.29 13.00 -15.81
CA TRP A 16 8.08 12.93 -14.98
C TRP A 16 6.98 12.08 -15.63
N ARG A 17 6.72 12.27 -16.92
CA ARG A 17 5.75 11.49 -17.70
C ARG A 17 6.13 10.01 -17.75
N ARG A 18 7.40 9.69 -17.93
CA ARG A 18 7.90 8.30 -17.95
C ARG A 18 7.71 7.62 -16.60
N ARG A 19 8.00 8.29 -15.48
CA ARG A 19 7.75 7.77 -14.12
C ARG A 19 6.27 7.54 -13.87
N ARG A 20 5.42 8.45 -14.28
CA ARG A 20 3.97 8.32 -14.11
C ARG A 20 3.41 7.15 -14.91
N ASN A 21 3.91 6.92 -16.11
CA ASN A 21 3.47 5.81 -16.94
C ASN A 21 4.07 4.46 -16.50
N SER A 22 5.16 4.45 -15.74
CA SER A 22 5.81 3.21 -15.28
C SER A 22 4.91 2.35 -14.40
N TYR A 23 3.92 2.95 -13.71
CA TYR A 23 2.98 2.24 -12.84
C TYR A 23 1.57 2.15 -13.42
N SER A 24 1.32 2.67 -14.64
CA SER A 24 -0.01 2.64 -15.24
C SER A 24 -0.54 1.22 -15.43
N ASP A 25 0.34 0.30 -15.80
CA ASP A 25 0.00 -1.11 -16.03
C ASP A 25 -0.33 -1.87 -14.73
N TRP A 26 0.10 -1.33 -13.58
CA TRP A 26 -0.19 -1.94 -12.29
C TRP A 26 -1.65 -1.78 -11.88
N ALA A 27 -2.33 -0.76 -12.41
CA ALA A 27 -3.73 -0.48 -12.10
C ALA A 27 -4.67 -1.66 -12.46
N GLN A 28 -4.33 -2.42 -13.48
CA GLN A 28 -5.11 -3.59 -13.92
C GLN A 28 -5.05 -4.78 -12.95
N HIS A 29 -4.07 -4.80 -12.03
CA HIS A 29 -3.88 -5.90 -11.08
C HIS A 29 -4.63 -5.72 -9.76
N PHE A 30 -5.31 -4.58 -9.55
CA PHE A 30 -6.11 -4.39 -8.35
C PHE A 30 -7.34 -5.30 -8.34
N SER A 31 -7.52 -6.02 -7.23
CA SER A 31 -8.77 -6.70 -6.92
C SER A 31 -9.63 -5.75 -6.09
N PHE A 32 -10.76 -5.32 -6.64
CA PHE A 32 -11.68 -4.42 -5.94
C PHE A 32 -12.63 -5.21 -5.05
N TRP A 33 -12.91 -4.64 -3.87
CA TRP A 33 -13.88 -5.18 -2.93
C TRP A 33 -15.29 -4.72 -3.30
N ASP A 34 -16.23 -5.65 -3.45
CA ASP A 34 -17.62 -5.36 -3.81
C ASP A 34 -18.52 -5.04 -2.60
N GLY A 35 -18.05 -5.31 -1.40
CA GLY A 35 -18.75 -5.03 -0.16
C GLY A 35 -19.85 -6.02 0.21
N GLN A 36 -20.02 -7.12 -0.52
CA GLN A 36 -21.09 -8.09 -0.29
C GLN A 36 -20.83 -9.03 0.89
N GLU A 37 -19.57 -9.27 1.21
CA GLU A 37 -19.18 -10.17 2.31
C GLU A 37 -18.86 -9.37 3.58
N GLU A 38 -19.13 -9.96 4.74
CA GLU A 38 -18.82 -9.34 6.02
C GLU A 38 -17.34 -9.46 6.37
N LEU A 39 -16.77 -8.35 6.84
CA LEU A 39 -15.42 -8.33 7.38
C LEU A 39 -15.41 -8.87 8.80
N THR A 40 -14.51 -9.79 9.10
CA THR A 40 -14.38 -10.40 10.43
C THR A 40 -14.03 -9.36 11.49
N ARG A 41 -13.14 -8.43 11.18
CA ARG A 41 -12.73 -7.31 12.04
C ARG A 41 -12.40 -6.09 11.20
N ARG A 42 -12.56 -4.90 11.77
CA ARG A 42 -12.25 -3.61 11.13
C ARG A 42 -11.37 -2.78 12.04
N PHE A 43 -10.45 -2.03 11.45
CA PHE A 43 -9.48 -1.19 12.16
C PHE A 43 -9.32 0.14 11.45
N ASP A 44 -9.43 1.22 12.19
CA ASP A 44 -9.16 2.55 11.67
C ASP A 44 -7.66 2.80 11.60
N CYS A 45 -7.21 3.38 10.52
CA CYS A 45 -5.81 3.69 10.29
C CYS A 45 -5.62 4.90 9.37
N LEU A 46 -4.39 5.36 9.33
CA LEU A 46 -3.90 6.27 8.30
C LEU A 46 -3.06 5.46 7.30
N TYR A 47 -3.51 5.37 6.06
CA TYR A 47 -2.68 4.86 4.98
C TYR A 47 -1.60 5.89 4.65
N VAL A 48 -0.34 5.49 4.74
CA VAL A 48 0.81 6.38 4.57
C VAL A 48 1.36 6.33 3.17
N GLY A 49 1.52 5.15 2.61
CA GLY A 49 2.02 4.95 1.26
C GLY A 49 2.37 3.49 0.98
N THR A 50 2.71 3.22 -0.26
CA THR A 50 3.18 1.91 -0.73
C THR A 50 4.47 2.10 -1.50
N SER A 51 5.41 1.20 -1.32
CA SER A 51 6.66 1.12 -2.07
C SER A 51 6.85 -0.27 -2.67
N GLU A 52 7.76 -0.39 -3.63
CA GLU A 52 8.23 -1.70 -4.05
C GLU A 52 8.99 -2.38 -2.91
N ALA A 53 8.81 -3.69 -2.74
CA ALA A 53 9.46 -4.44 -1.69
C ALA A 53 11.00 -4.34 -1.79
N GLY A 54 11.66 -3.99 -0.69
CA GLY A 54 13.10 -3.77 -0.64
C GLY A 54 13.57 -2.43 -1.23
N LEU A 55 12.66 -1.60 -1.75
CA LEU A 55 12.97 -0.28 -2.34
C LEU A 55 12.11 0.81 -1.68
N PRO A 56 12.35 1.15 -0.41
CA PRO A 56 11.46 2.00 0.39
C PRO A 56 11.32 3.44 -0.15
N LEU A 57 12.23 3.90 -1.01
CA LEU A 57 12.15 5.20 -1.65
C LEU A 57 11.39 5.20 -2.99
N GLN A 58 11.06 4.02 -3.51
CA GLN A 58 10.29 3.89 -4.74
C GLN A 58 8.80 3.77 -4.45
N ARG A 59 8.15 4.91 -4.34
CA ARG A 59 6.71 4.98 -4.09
C ARG A 59 5.90 4.51 -5.29
N VAL A 60 4.99 3.59 -5.03
CA VAL A 60 3.97 3.16 -5.97
C VAL A 60 2.74 4.05 -5.81
N ALA A 61 2.55 4.99 -6.73
CA ALA A 61 1.46 5.97 -6.69
C ALA A 61 0.48 5.69 -7.83
N VAL A 62 -0.34 4.66 -7.68
CA VAL A 62 -1.32 4.24 -8.69
C VAL A 62 -2.66 3.92 -8.05
N GLY A 63 -3.75 4.38 -8.67
CA GLY A 63 -5.12 4.12 -8.22
C GLY A 63 -5.33 4.43 -6.73
N PRO A 64 -5.87 3.50 -5.94
CA PRO A 64 -6.10 3.67 -4.51
C PRO A 64 -4.84 3.93 -3.67
N LEU A 65 -3.66 3.62 -4.21
CA LEU A 65 -2.37 3.79 -3.54
C LEU A 65 -1.72 5.16 -3.81
N SER A 66 -2.40 6.04 -4.54
CA SER A 66 -1.80 7.31 -5.01
C SER A 66 -1.57 8.31 -3.90
N TYR A 67 -2.45 8.36 -2.88
CA TYR A 67 -2.44 9.41 -1.88
C TYR A 67 -2.51 8.87 -0.47
N ARG A 68 -1.85 9.58 0.46
CA ARG A 68 -2.04 9.37 1.89
C ARG A 68 -3.47 9.73 2.28
N ALA A 69 -4.15 8.85 3.00
CA ALA A 69 -5.54 9.03 3.37
C ALA A 69 -5.90 8.34 4.69
N LYS A 70 -6.93 8.84 5.35
CA LYS A 70 -7.62 8.05 6.37
C LYS A 70 -8.19 6.81 5.70
N ALA A 71 -8.05 5.68 6.36
CA ALA A 71 -8.44 4.39 5.82
C ALA A 71 -8.98 3.46 6.90
N GLU A 72 -9.65 2.43 6.47
CA GLU A 72 -10.06 1.28 7.28
C GLU A 72 -9.41 0.03 6.71
N LEU A 73 -8.85 -0.79 7.58
CA LEU A 73 -8.40 -2.14 7.25
C LEU A 73 -9.41 -3.16 7.75
N GLY A 74 -9.85 -4.05 6.88
CA GLY A 74 -10.77 -5.13 7.21
C GLY A 74 -10.12 -6.49 7.03
N LEU A 75 -10.26 -7.38 8.04
CA LEU A 75 -9.82 -8.77 7.91
C LEU A 75 -10.92 -9.58 7.23
N HIS A 76 -10.54 -10.33 6.20
CA HIS A 76 -11.41 -11.24 5.47
C HIS A 76 -10.65 -12.54 5.16
N PRO A 77 -11.30 -13.71 5.06
CA PRO A 77 -10.62 -14.98 4.74
C PRO A 77 -9.82 -14.96 3.43
N THR A 78 -10.20 -14.11 2.47
CA THR A 78 -9.47 -13.98 1.20
C THR A 78 -8.27 -13.04 1.27
N GLY A 79 -8.15 -12.23 2.33
CA GLY A 79 -7.06 -11.27 2.50
C GLY A 79 -7.43 -10.09 3.37
N LEU A 80 -6.67 -9.02 3.20
CA LEU A 80 -6.88 -7.75 3.90
C LEU A 80 -7.58 -6.76 2.97
N VAL A 81 -8.69 -6.20 3.40
CA VAL A 81 -9.43 -5.19 2.64
C VAL A 81 -8.98 -3.80 3.06
N LEU A 82 -8.48 -3.01 2.12
CA LEU A 82 -8.11 -1.61 2.32
C LEU A 82 -9.18 -0.69 1.75
N ARG A 83 -9.79 0.12 2.60
CA ARG A 83 -10.72 1.19 2.23
C ARG A 83 -10.09 2.54 2.53
N ALA A 84 -9.39 3.10 1.57
CA ALA A 84 -8.87 4.46 1.66
C ALA A 84 -9.97 5.47 1.30
N ARG A 85 -10.07 6.54 2.08
CA ARG A 85 -11.08 7.60 1.86
C ARG A 85 -10.90 8.23 0.48
N GLY A 86 -11.98 8.29 -0.28
CA GLY A 86 -11.97 8.85 -1.64
C GLY A 86 -11.55 7.86 -2.74
N SER A 87 -11.33 6.59 -2.38
CA SER A 87 -10.97 5.54 -3.35
C SER A 87 -11.88 4.32 -3.21
N LYS A 88 -11.92 3.50 -4.26
CA LYS A 88 -12.56 2.19 -4.18
C LYS A 88 -11.77 1.28 -3.25
N ALA A 89 -12.47 0.47 -2.47
CA ALA A 89 -11.85 -0.54 -1.62
C ALA A 89 -11.15 -1.61 -2.47
N ILE A 90 -9.98 -2.03 -2.02
CA ILE A 90 -9.18 -3.08 -2.67
C ILE A 90 -8.91 -4.24 -1.71
N VAL A 91 -8.69 -5.41 -2.27
CA VAL A 91 -8.28 -6.61 -1.53
C VAL A 91 -6.78 -6.82 -1.72
N LEU A 92 -6.05 -6.90 -0.60
CA LEU A 92 -4.69 -7.39 -0.55
C LEU A 92 -4.75 -8.91 -0.34
N PRO A 93 -4.37 -9.72 -1.34
CA PRO A 93 -4.57 -11.17 -1.28
C PRO A 93 -3.88 -11.82 -0.09
N ALA A 94 -4.53 -12.79 0.56
CA ALA A 94 -3.94 -13.55 1.67
C ALA A 94 -2.69 -14.34 1.23
N ALA A 95 -2.65 -14.79 -0.02
CA ALA A 95 -1.48 -15.44 -0.59
C ALA A 95 -0.30 -14.45 -0.69
N GLY A 96 0.79 -14.76 0.02
CA GLY A 96 1.97 -13.89 0.07
C GLY A 96 1.84 -12.68 1.00
N LEU A 97 0.73 -12.55 1.73
CA LEU A 97 0.52 -11.50 2.71
C LEU A 97 1.45 -11.71 3.91
N ARG A 98 2.19 -10.68 4.29
CA ARG A 98 3.03 -10.66 5.49
C ARG A 98 2.92 -9.32 6.17
N ALA A 99 2.81 -9.33 7.48
CA ALA A 99 2.81 -8.12 8.29
C ALA A 99 4.03 -8.06 9.18
N GLY A 100 4.50 -6.85 9.42
CA GLY A 100 5.62 -6.53 10.28
C GLY A 100 5.51 -5.12 10.83
N ARG A 101 6.55 -4.70 11.55
CA ARG A 101 6.67 -3.34 12.08
C ARG A 101 7.71 -2.57 11.28
N ALA A 102 7.47 -1.28 11.10
CA ALA A 102 8.42 -0.40 10.45
C ALA A 102 8.61 0.89 11.25
N THR A 103 9.86 1.37 11.27
CA THR A 103 10.24 2.60 11.96
C THR A 103 10.08 3.81 11.05
N TRP A 104 10.22 3.63 9.75
CA TRP A 104 10.17 4.72 8.78
C TRP A 104 9.60 4.26 7.45
N THR A 105 9.07 5.20 6.72
CA THR A 105 8.55 5.05 5.37
C THR A 105 9.08 6.19 4.49
N ILE A 106 8.67 6.22 3.24
CA ILE A 106 9.11 7.07 2.13
C ILE A 106 9.45 8.52 2.49
N ASP A 107 8.75 9.13 3.46
CA ASP A 107 8.87 10.57 3.73
C ASP A 107 9.25 10.93 5.18
N ARG A 108 9.18 10.02 6.14
CA ARG A 108 9.35 10.38 7.56
C ARG A 108 9.83 9.22 8.43
N THR A 109 10.72 9.56 9.35
CA THR A 109 10.97 8.75 10.54
C THR A 109 9.76 8.90 11.48
N VAL A 110 9.21 7.78 11.90
CA VAL A 110 8.15 7.70 12.92
C VAL A 110 8.77 7.12 14.19
N GLU A 111 8.00 7.07 15.25
CA GLU A 111 8.43 6.34 16.47
C GLU A 111 8.95 4.95 16.08
N PRO A 112 10.03 4.46 16.72
CA PRO A 112 10.57 3.15 16.41
C PRO A 112 9.47 2.09 16.40
N ASP A 113 9.39 1.32 15.29
CA ASP A 113 8.39 0.28 15.09
C ASP A 113 6.91 0.73 15.21
N GLY A 114 6.63 2.03 14.99
CA GLY A 114 5.31 2.61 15.14
C GLY A 114 4.36 2.44 13.94
N LEU A 115 4.84 1.89 12.83
CA LEU A 115 4.04 1.64 11.63
C LEU A 115 3.78 0.15 11.43
N LEU A 116 2.57 -0.16 11.02
CA LEU A 116 2.25 -1.46 10.43
C LEU A 116 2.78 -1.47 8.99
N MET A 117 3.66 -2.40 8.68
CA MET A 117 4.10 -2.71 7.32
C MET A 117 3.39 -3.98 6.87
N VAL A 118 2.77 -3.94 5.70
CA VAL A 118 2.12 -5.08 5.08
C VAL A 118 2.73 -5.32 3.71
N GLN A 119 3.44 -6.42 3.57
CA GLN A 119 3.93 -6.91 2.29
C GLN A 119 2.85 -7.75 1.61
N TRP A 120 2.61 -7.54 0.33
CA TRP A 120 1.60 -8.25 -0.43
C TRP A 120 1.93 -8.28 -1.92
N ILE A 121 1.18 -9.05 -2.69
CA ILE A 121 1.40 -9.27 -4.11
C ILE A 121 0.38 -8.47 -4.93
N LEU A 122 0.87 -7.59 -5.80
CA LEU A 122 0.10 -6.84 -6.78
C LEU A 122 0.49 -7.30 -8.19
N GLY A 123 -0.26 -8.23 -8.75
CA GLY A 123 0.09 -8.87 -10.02
C GLY A 123 1.45 -9.58 -9.92
N PRO A 124 2.42 -9.26 -10.79
CA PRO A 124 3.77 -9.85 -10.73
C PRO A 124 4.69 -9.13 -9.69
N HIS A 125 4.21 -8.10 -9.01
CA HIS A 125 5.02 -7.24 -8.16
C HIS A 125 4.78 -7.53 -6.68
N VAL A 126 5.86 -7.51 -5.89
CA VAL A 126 5.79 -7.54 -4.43
C VAL A 126 5.92 -6.11 -3.92
N VAL A 127 4.95 -5.69 -3.13
CA VAL A 127 4.88 -4.31 -2.60
C VAL A 127 4.72 -4.30 -1.09
N GLU A 128 5.09 -3.19 -0.48
CA GLU A 128 4.98 -2.93 0.96
C GLU A 128 4.14 -1.70 1.19
N SER A 129 3.02 -1.86 1.90
CA SER A 129 2.14 -0.77 2.29
C SER A 129 2.30 -0.46 3.77
N TYR A 130 2.27 0.82 4.10
CA TYR A 130 2.52 1.32 5.46
C TYR A 130 1.29 2.00 6.00
N PHE A 131 0.94 1.65 7.25
CA PHE A 131 -0.25 2.15 7.93
C PHE A 131 0.12 2.58 9.35
N ARG A 132 -0.48 3.68 9.78
CA ARG A 132 -0.48 4.08 11.18
C ARG A 132 -1.83 3.71 11.77
N LEU A 133 -1.85 2.75 12.69
CA LEU A 133 -3.07 2.33 13.36
C LEU A 133 -3.55 3.39 14.35
N VAL A 134 -4.87 3.47 14.52
CA VAL A 134 -5.54 4.32 15.50
C VAL A 134 -6.20 3.40 16.53
N ASP A 135 -5.89 3.60 17.81
CA ASP A 135 -6.47 2.88 18.94
C ASP A 135 -6.43 1.34 18.83
N THR A 136 -5.43 0.81 18.15
CA THR A 136 -5.26 -0.64 17.95
C THR A 136 -3.83 -1.04 18.28
N ASP A 137 -3.68 -2.15 19.02
CA ASP A 137 -2.37 -2.73 19.30
C ASP A 137 -1.73 -3.28 18.02
N LEU A 138 -0.54 -2.77 17.71
CA LEU A 138 0.17 -3.12 16.49
C LEU A 138 0.59 -4.60 16.46
N GLY A 139 0.98 -5.16 17.61
CA GLY A 139 1.35 -6.58 17.70
C GLY A 139 0.18 -7.49 17.37
N GLN A 140 -0.99 -7.23 17.96
CA GLN A 140 -2.20 -8.00 17.66
C GLN A 140 -2.58 -7.94 16.18
N MET A 141 -2.41 -6.78 15.54
CA MET A 141 -2.73 -6.64 14.12
C MET A 141 -1.73 -7.41 13.23
N VAL A 142 -0.44 -7.35 13.55
CA VAL A 142 0.60 -8.14 12.87
C VAL A 142 0.29 -9.64 12.96
N ASP A 143 -0.05 -10.12 14.15
CA ASP A 143 -0.36 -11.54 14.37
C ASP A 143 -1.62 -11.96 13.61
N ALA A 144 -2.68 -11.14 13.63
CA ALA A 144 -3.92 -11.41 12.92
C ALA A 144 -3.72 -11.49 11.40
N ILE A 145 -2.95 -10.58 10.81
CA ILE A 145 -2.66 -10.59 9.37
C ILE A 145 -1.82 -11.81 9.00
N ASN A 146 -0.79 -12.12 9.79
CA ASN A 146 0.07 -13.27 9.52
C ASN A 146 -0.68 -14.61 9.69
N ALA A 147 -1.69 -14.66 10.56
CA ALA A 147 -2.56 -15.83 10.69
C ALA A 147 -3.36 -16.09 9.40
N LEU A 148 -3.93 -15.06 8.78
CA LEU A 148 -4.62 -15.19 7.49
C LEU A 148 -3.74 -15.82 6.39
N SER A 149 -2.48 -15.44 6.36
CA SER A 149 -1.53 -15.97 5.38
C SER A 149 -1.22 -17.45 5.61
N LYS A 150 -1.10 -17.86 6.86
CA LYS A 150 -0.81 -19.27 7.23
C LYS A 150 -1.97 -20.21 6.94
N GLU A 151 -3.19 -19.80 7.25
CA GLU A 151 -4.40 -20.61 7.01
C GLU A 151 -4.58 -20.92 5.50
N ARG A 152 -4.12 -20.05 4.63
CA ARG A 152 -4.22 -20.24 3.18
C ARG A 152 -3.08 -21.07 2.57
N GLN A 153 -1.97 -21.25 3.29
CA GLN A 153 -0.83 -22.08 2.86
C GLN A 153 -0.93 -23.53 3.36
N ALA A 154 -1.80 -23.79 4.31
CA ALA A 154 -2.11 -25.13 4.82
C ALA A 154 -3.19 -25.79 3.98
#